data_5372bf6fcc212cd3ba034aad7ff143f0
#
_entry.id   5372bf6fcc212cd3ba034aad7ff143f0
#
_cell.length_a   1.000
_cell.length_b   1.000
_cell.length_c   1.000
_cell.angle_alpha   90.00
_cell.angle_beta   90.00
_cell.angle_gamma   90.00
#
_symmetry.space_group_name_H-M   'P 1'
#
loop_
_entity.id
_entity.type
_entity.pdbx_description
1 polymer ?
#
loop_
_entity_poly.entity_id
_entity_poly.type
_entity_poly.pdbx_seq_one_letter_code
_entity_poly.pdbx_strand_id
1 'polypeptide(L)'
;DASCLYQAKKEDNPDLLLPADRWRTTAEGDSLYGGFYTQDQIREVVNYAAARGISIVPEIDMPGHCLSAIANYEGLSCFDQVGWGKVFTSPLCPGKDAALEFCRNVWSEVIALFPYEYVHIGGDEVEKDNWRKCADCQRRIAQQGLKGVEELQSWFIHEMERFFNAKGRRMIGWDEIIEGGLSKTSTVMWWRNWAPQSVPEATAHGNDVIYTPATPFYFSQNEEKSSMRQVYDYDLAPASLSAAQRAHIIGVQANLWAEGIPSRSRMLYMYFPRILALAELAWTQPAKKDYDD
;
A
#
# COMPACT_ATOMS: atom_id res chain seq x y z
N ASP A 1 16.08 12.69 0.66
CA ASP A 1 16.75 13.50 -0.35
C ASP A 1 15.70 14.23 -1.20
N ALA A 2 15.86 15.56 -1.38
CA ALA A 2 14.93 16.39 -2.13
C ALA A 2 14.90 16.07 -3.65
N SER A 3 15.70 15.14 -4.11
CA SER A 3 15.77 14.69 -5.50
C SER A 3 14.56 13.84 -5.95
N CYS A 4 13.74 13.35 -5.03
CA CYS A 4 12.53 12.56 -5.34
C CYS A 4 11.29 13.44 -5.58
N LEU A 5 11.47 14.68 -6.05
CA LEU A 5 10.35 15.54 -6.38
C LEU A 5 9.66 15.05 -7.66
N TYR A 6 8.37 14.76 -7.56
CA TYR A 6 7.54 14.48 -8.71
C TYR A 6 7.38 15.77 -9.53
N GLN A 7 7.80 15.74 -10.79
CA GLN A 7 7.62 16.84 -11.72
C GLN A 7 6.19 16.79 -12.25
N ALA A 8 5.24 17.41 -11.52
CA ALA A 8 3.90 17.61 -12.02
C ALA A 8 3.91 18.79 -13.00
N LYS A 9 3.69 18.54 -14.27
CA LYS A 9 3.41 19.60 -15.23
C LYS A 9 1.96 20.03 -15.06
N LYS A 10 1.76 21.33 -14.81
CA LYS A 10 0.44 21.95 -14.66
C LYS A 10 -0.48 21.70 -15.87
N GLU A 11 0.14 21.43 -17.03
CA GLU A 11 -0.51 21.17 -18.31
C GLU A 11 -1.09 19.76 -18.43
N ASP A 12 -0.52 18.78 -17.68
CA ASP A 12 -0.89 17.37 -17.77
C ASP A 12 -2.14 17.04 -16.93
N ASN A 13 -2.52 17.90 -15.99
CA ASN A 13 -3.69 17.68 -15.15
C ASN A 13 -4.30 19.03 -14.68
N PRO A 14 -5.09 19.70 -15.53
CA PRO A 14 -5.67 21.02 -15.23
C PRO A 14 -6.64 21.00 -14.04
N ASP A 15 -7.16 19.83 -13.65
CA ASP A 15 -8.09 19.66 -12.53
C ASP A 15 -7.38 19.51 -11.17
N LEU A 16 -6.07 19.27 -11.17
CA LEU A 16 -5.24 19.24 -9.96
C LEU A 16 -4.90 20.68 -9.53
N LEU A 17 -5.75 21.27 -8.69
CA LEU A 17 -5.50 22.55 -8.04
C LEU A 17 -4.45 22.38 -6.93
N LEU A 18 -3.18 22.25 -7.31
CA LEU A 18 -2.08 22.18 -6.35
C LEU A 18 -1.88 23.55 -5.69
N PRO A 19 -1.68 23.59 -4.34
CA PRO A 19 -1.45 24.85 -3.62
C PRO A 19 -0.27 25.64 -4.20
N ALA A 20 -0.47 26.92 -4.47
CA ALA A 20 0.53 27.77 -5.12
C ALA A 20 1.84 27.92 -4.31
N ASP A 21 1.77 27.80 -2.99
CA ASP A 21 2.90 27.90 -2.06
C ASP A 21 3.81 26.65 -2.04
N ARG A 22 3.40 25.59 -2.72
CA ARG A 22 4.15 24.32 -2.82
C ARG A 22 4.98 24.21 -4.10
N TRP A 23 4.84 25.16 -5.01
CA TRP A 23 5.64 25.21 -6.23
C TRP A 23 7.01 25.83 -5.97
N ARG A 24 8.04 25.23 -6.53
CA ARG A 24 9.42 25.73 -6.52
C ARG A 24 9.90 25.89 -7.95
N THR A 25 10.55 27.00 -8.24
CA THR A 25 11.20 27.23 -9.53
C THR A 25 12.64 26.73 -9.45
N THR A 26 13.07 25.90 -10.39
CA THR A 26 14.46 25.45 -10.52
C THR A 26 15.34 26.56 -11.08
N ALA A 27 16.67 26.36 -11.03
CA ALA A 27 17.62 27.28 -11.66
C ALA A 27 17.42 27.41 -13.19
N GLU A 28 16.91 26.35 -13.80
CA GLU A 28 16.60 26.28 -15.24
C GLU A 28 15.23 26.92 -15.59
N GLY A 29 14.46 27.32 -14.60
CA GLY A 29 13.17 28.00 -14.78
C GLY A 29 11.96 27.07 -14.77
N ASP A 30 12.14 25.78 -14.54
CA ASP A 30 11.03 24.81 -14.42
C ASP A 30 10.30 24.97 -13.10
N SER A 31 8.99 24.75 -13.12
CA SER A 31 8.18 24.74 -11.92
C SER A 31 8.01 23.31 -11.40
N LEU A 32 8.54 23.04 -10.23
CA LEU A 32 8.44 21.73 -9.54
C LEU A 32 7.48 21.83 -8.36
N TYR A 33 6.62 20.82 -8.24
CA TYR A 33 5.79 20.61 -7.06
C TYR A 33 6.35 19.46 -6.24
N GLY A 34 6.49 19.64 -4.92
CA GLY A 34 6.92 18.55 -4.07
C GLY A 34 7.30 18.98 -2.66
N GLY A 35 7.57 17.98 -1.86
CA GLY A 35 8.00 18.13 -0.47
C GLY A 35 8.25 16.77 0.16
N PHE A 36 8.85 16.75 1.32
CA PHE A 36 9.08 15.56 2.12
C PHE A 36 9.03 15.89 3.61
N TYR A 37 8.78 14.88 4.41
CA TYR A 37 8.90 15.00 5.85
C TYR A 37 10.35 14.72 6.29
N THR A 38 10.89 15.55 7.16
CA THR A 38 12.15 15.22 7.83
C THR A 38 11.93 14.09 8.82
N GLN A 39 12.98 13.38 9.18
CA GLN A 39 12.87 12.30 10.18
C GLN A 39 12.35 12.83 11.53
N ASP A 40 12.69 14.06 11.91
CA ASP A 40 12.20 14.66 13.15
C ASP A 40 10.70 14.97 13.09
N GLN A 41 10.19 15.44 11.96
CA GLN A 41 8.75 15.61 11.74
C GLN A 41 8.00 14.27 11.81
N ILE A 42 8.60 13.20 11.24
CA ILE A 42 8.02 11.85 11.36
C ILE A 42 7.97 11.41 12.82
N ARG A 43 9.07 11.59 13.59
CA ARG A 43 9.10 11.26 15.02
C ARG A 43 8.07 12.06 15.81
N GLU A 44 7.89 13.33 15.49
CA GLU A 44 6.84 14.16 16.11
C GLU A 44 5.45 13.59 15.87
N VAL A 45 5.13 13.24 14.61
CA VAL A 45 3.83 12.66 14.24
C VAL A 45 3.61 11.31 14.93
N VAL A 46 4.62 10.43 14.94
CA VAL A 46 4.56 9.13 15.61
C VAL A 46 4.30 9.30 17.11
N ASN A 47 5.00 10.19 17.78
CA ASN A 47 4.83 10.47 19.21
C ASN A 47 3.45 11.09 19.50
N TYR A 48 2.98 12.00 18.64
CA TYR A 48 1.66 12.62 18.77
C TYR A 48 0.54 11.57 18.65
N ALA A 49 0.65 10.64 17.71
CA ALA A 49 -0.28 9.54 17.53
C ALA A 49 -0.25 8.57 18.73
N ALA A 50 0.94 8.15 19.16
CA ALA A 50 1.12 7.23 20.27
C ALA A 50 0.52 7.77 21.59
N ALA A 51 0.65 9.07 21.87
CA ALA A 51 0.02 9.73 23.02
C ALA A 51 -1.52 9.68 22.99
N ARG A 52 -2.12 9.29 21.86
CA ARG A 52 -3.57 9.14 21.64
C ARG A 52 -4.00 7.68 21.45
N GLY A 53 -3.11 6.73 21.72
CA GLY A 53 -3.36 5.31 21.53
C GLY A 53 -3.43 4.89 20.06
N ILE A 54 -2.85 5.68 19.14
CA ILE A 54 -2.84 5.41 17.71
C ILE A 54 -1.43 4.97 17.31
N SER A 55 -1.33 3.80 16.68
CA SER A 55 -0.10 3.31 16.07
C SER A 55 -0.06 3.70 14.60
N ILE A 56 1.09 4.18 14.13
CA ILE A 56 1.30 4.49 12.73
C ILE A 56 2.03 3.32 12.08
N VAL A 57 1.42 2.73 11.06
CA VAL A 57 2.01 1.69 10.22
C VAL A 57 2.59 2.37 8.98
N PRO A 58 3.91 2.32 8.76
CA PRO A 58 4.49 2.85 7.53
C PRO A 58 4.19 1.91 6.36
N GLU A 59 3.85 2.49 5.21
CA GLU A 59 3.75 1.78 3.95
C GLU A 59 4.78 2.31 2.97
N ILE A 60 5.59 1.41 2.40
CA ILE A 60 6.44 1.66 1.25
C ILE A 60 6.20 0.54 0.26
N ASP A 61 5.50 0.88 -0.79
CA ASP A 61 5.10 -0.09 -1.80
C ASP A 61 6.29 -0.60 -2.59
N MET A 62 6.30 -1.91 -2.79
CA MET A 62 7.28 -2.64 -3.59
C MET A 62 6.78 -4.06 -3.94
N PRO A 63 7.15 -4.59 -5.10
CA PRO A 63 8.06 -4.05 -6.11
C PRO A 63 7.37 -3.12 -7.11
N GLY A 64 6.04 -2.96 -7.05
CA GLY A 64 5.25 -1.98 -7.81
C GLY A 64 5.39 -0.56 -7.27
N HIS A 65 4.76 0.41 -7.93
CA HIS A 65 4.65 1.81 -7.50
C HIS A 65 5.97 2.50 -7.12
N CYS A 66 7.11 1.99 -7.61
CA CYS A 66 8.47 2.45 -7.28
C CYS A 66 9.05 3.45 -8.29
N LEU A 67 8.22 4.10 -9.12
CA LEU A 67 8.70 4.97 -10.19
C LEU A 67 9.64 6.08 -9.70
N SER A 68 9.33 6.70 -8.56
CA SER A 68 10.18 7.74 -7.98
C SER A 68 11.57 7.22 -7.56
N ALA A 69 11.65 6.01 -7.03
CA ALA A 69 12.92 5.37 -6.72
C ALA A 69 13.70 5.02 -7.99
N ILE A 70 13.05 4.37 -8.95
CA ILE A 70 13.66 3.96 -10.23
C ILE A 70 14.18 5.17 -11.02
N ALA A 71 13.48 6.31 -10.96
CA ALA A 71 13.88 7.54 -11.62
C ALA A 71 15.14 8.20 -11.04
N ASN A 72 15.43 7.94 -9.76
CA ASN A 72 16.51 8.62 -9.03
C ASN A 72 17.70 7.71 -8.69
N TYR A 73 17.55 6.39 -8.84
CA TYR A 73 18.60 5.42 -8.51
C TYR A 73 18.79 4.43 -9.66
N GLU A 74 19.99 4.35 -10.18
CA GLU A 74 20.36 3.42 -11.24
C GLU A 74 20.31 1.96 -10.78
N GLY A 75 20.09 1.04 -11.72
CA GLY A 75 20.18 -0.39 -11.48
C GLY A 75 18.98 -1.01 -10.72
N LEU A 76 17.92 -0.26 -10.46
CA LEU A 76 16.75 -0.77 -9.73
C LEU A 76 15.72 -1.42 -10.67
N SER A 77 15.60 -0.98 -11.92
CA SER A 77 14.66 -1.53 -12.91
C SER A 77 15.33 -2.55 -13.84
N CYS A 78 14.50 -3.31 -14.57
CA CYS A 78 15.01 -4.37 -15.48
C CYS A 78 15.86 -3.83 -16.64
N PHE A 79 15.49 -2.69 -17.22
CA PHE A 79 16.08 -2.15 -18.42
C PHE A 79 16.51 -0.68 -18.28
N ASP A 80 16.66 -0.23 -17.02
CA ASP A 80 16.92 1.16 -16.67
C ASP A 80 15.91 2.15 -17.30
N GLN A 81 14.73 1.62 -17.65
CA GLN A 81 13.62 2.41 -18.16
C GLN A 81 12.78 2.94 -17.03
N VAL A 82 12.58 4.25 -17.05
CA VAL A 82 11.70 4.96 -16.14
C VAL A 82 10.43 5.31 -16.90
N GLY A 83 9.28 4.85 -16.43
CA GLY A 83 8.02 5.21 -17.07
C GLY A 83 6.88 4.24 -16.79
N TRP A 84 5.81 4.46 -17.54
CA TRP A 84 4.63 3.62 -17.53
C TRP A 84 4.83 2.41 -18.41
N GLY A 85 4.37 1.25 -17.95
CA GLY A 85 4.15 0.08 -18.77
C GLY A 85 2.83 0.17 -19.55
N LYS A 86 2.10 -0.96 -19.65
CA LYS A 86 0.78 -0.97 -20.31
C LYS A 86 -0.33 -0.41 -19.43
N VAL A 87 -0.27 -0.67 -18.13
CA VAL A 87 -1.31 -0.33 -17.15
C VAL A 87 -0.70 0.41 -15.97
N PHE A 88 0.42 -0.08 -15.45
CA PHE A 88 1.09 0.46 -14.27
C PHE A 88 2.51 0.92 -14.57
N THR A 89 3.17 1.51 -13.59
CA THR A 89 4.57 1.93 -13.69
C THR A 89 5.52 0.74 -13.70
N SER A 90 6.71 0.92 -14.28
CA SER A 90 7.75 -0.11 -14.26
C SER A 90 8.09 -0.50 -12.81
N PRO A 91 8.07 -1.80 -12.46
CA PRO A 91 8.42 -2.26 -11.12
C PRO A 91 9.94 -2.36 -10.92
N LEU A 92 10.36 -2.52 -9.67
CA LEU A 92 11.71 -2.96 -9.33
C LEU A 92 12.06 -4.28 -10.02
N CYS A 93 13.35 -4.55 -10.20
CA CYS A 93 13.85 -5.79 -10.78
C CYS A 93 14.24 -6.81 -9.69
N PRO A 94 13.42 -7.83 -9.38
CA PRO A 94 13.78 -8.83 -8.37
C PRO A 94 14.96 -9.72 -8.77
N GLY A 95 15.37 -9.68 -10.03
CA GLY A 95 16.55 -10.37 -10.53
C GLY A 95 17.87 -9.76 -10.09
N LYS A 96 17.87 -8.47 -9.74
CA LYS A 96 19.05 -7.72 -9.32
C LYS A 96 19.17 -7.68 -7.79
N ASP A 97 20.31 -8.09 -7.23
CA ASP A 97 20.56 -8.02 -5.79
C ASP A 97 20.57 -6.57 -5.29
N ALA A 98 21.03 -5.62 -6.12
CA ALA A 98 21.02 -4.18 -5.81
C ALA A 98 19.61 -3.66 -5.49
N ALA A 99 18.57 -4.14 -6.18
CA ALA A 99 17.19 -3.74 -5.90
C ALA A 99 16.71 -4.22 -4.52
N LEU A 100 17.05 -5.47 -4.13
CA LEU A 100 16.75 -6.00 -2.81
C LEU A 100 17.52 -5.28 -1.71
N GLU A 101 18.79 -4.99 -1.95
CA GLU A 101 19.62 -4.25 -0.99
C GLU A 101 19.09 -2.83 -0.78
N PHE A 102 18.73 -2.14 -1.86
CA PHE A 102 18.08 -0.84 -1.79
C PHE A 102 16.82 -0.88 -0.91
N CYS A 103 15.92 -1.84 -1.14
CA CYS A 103 14.71 -2.01 -0.33
C CYS A 103 15.03 -2.22 1.16
N ARG A 104 15.99 -3.09 1.47
CA ARG A 104 16.42 -3.36 2.85
C ARG A 104 17.03 -2.14 3.53
N ASN A 105 17.79 -1.33 2.79
CA ASN A 105 18.38 -0.09 3.30
C ASN A 105 17.31 0.94 3.63
N VAL A 106 16.37 1.19 2.71
CA VAL A 106 15.23 2.08 2.94
C VAL A 106 14.42 1.64 4.16
N TRP A 107 14.04 0.36 4.22
CA TRP A 107 13.29 -0.18 5.35
C TRP A 107 14.06 -0.16 6.68
N SER A 108 15.39 -0.24 6.65
CA SER A 108 16.20 -0.11 7.88
C SER A 108 16.06 1.27 8.51
N GLU A 109 15.99 2.34 7.70
CA GLU A 109 15.74 3.70 8.20
C GLU A 109 14.28 3.85 8.67
N VAL A 110 13.33 3.36 7.89
CA VAL A 110 11.88 3.48 8.22
C VAL A 110 11.56 2.77 9.53
N ILE A 111 12.01 1.54 9.72
CA ILE A 111 11.78 0.77 10.95
C ILE A 111 12.33 1.47 12.19
N ALA A 112 13.41 2.24 12.05
CA ALA A 112 13.98 3.03 13.16
C ALA A 112 13.09 4.22 13.57
N LEU A 113 12.23 4.70 12.66
CA LEU A 113 11.31 5.82 12.90
C LEU A 113 9.94 5.38 13.41
N PHE A 114 9.49 4.18 13.05
CA PHE A 114 8.17 3.65 13.36
C PHE A 114 8.29 2.45 14.31
N PRO A 115 8.01 2.63 15.61
CA PRO A 115 8.26 1.60 16.63
C PRO A 115 7.20 0.49 16.68
N TYR A 116 6.07 0.64 15.96
CA TYR A 116 5.00 -0.33 15.96
C TYR A 116 5.40 -1.63 15.27
N GLU A 117 4.77 -2.75 15.68
CA GLU A 117 5.16 -4.08 15.19
C GLU A 117 4.87 -4.33 13.71
N TYR A 118 3.89 -3.63 13.14
CA TYR A 118 3.50 -3.83 11.74
C TYR A 118 4.18 -2.84 10.80
N VAL A 119 4.50 -3.36 9.61
CA VAL A 119 4.96 -2.60 8.44
C VAL A 119 4.18 -3.07 7.22
N HIS A 120 3.88 -2.18 6.28
CA HIS A 120 3.11 -2.50 5.08
C HIS A 120 4.00 -2.41 3.84
N ILE A 121 4.13 -3.54 3.11
CA ILE A 121 5.02 -3.64 1.95
C ILE A 121 4.38 -3.19 0.63
N GLY A 122 3.07 -2.96 0.60
CA GLY A 122 2.33 -2.81 -0.65
C GLY A 122 2.14 -4.15 -1.34
N GLY A 123 2.75 -4.34 -2.50
CA GLY A 123 2.77 -5.59 -3.25
C GLY A 123 1.72 -5.68 -4.34
N ASP A 124 0.93 -4.62 -4.53
CA ASP A 124 -0.15 -4.51 -5.49
C ASP A 124 0.33 -4.05 -6.89
N GLU A 125 -0.52 -4.27 -7.86
CA GLU A 125 -0.49 -3.68 -9.21
C GLU A 125 0.85 -3.84 -9.95
N VAL A 126 1.54 -4.95 -9.75
CA VAL A 126 2.87 -5.21 -10.32
C VAL A 126 2.78 -5.63 -11.78
N GLU A 127 3.29 -4.79 -12.69
CA GLU A 127 3.38 -5.11 -14.11
C GLU A 127 4.60 -5.97 -14.43
N LYS A 128 4.39 -7.26 -14.68
CA LYS A 128 5.44 -8.29 -14.81
C LYS A 128 6.00 -8.49 -16.22
N ASP A 129 5.54 -7.75 -17.21
CA ASP A 129 5.95 -7.93 -18.62
C ASP A 129 7.47 -7.76 -18.82
N ASN A 130 8.07 -6.81 -18.10
CA ASN A 130 9.52 -6.61 -18.14
C ASN A 130 10.28 -7.77 -17.49
N TRP A 131 9.75 -8.38 -16.44
CA TRP A 131 10.40 -9.52 -15.79
C TRP A 131 10.47 -10.75 -16.68
N ARG A 132 9.46 -10.95 -17.55
CA ARG A 132 9.45 -12.05 -18.53
C ARG A 132 10.57 -11.95 -19.55
N LYS A 133 11.04 -10.74 -19.84
CA LYS A 133 12.09 -10.44 -20.84
C LYS A 133 13.47 -10.17 -20.23
N CYS A 134 13.54 -9.90 -18.96
CA CYS A 134 14.75 -9.52 -18.24
C CYS A 134 15.62 -10.75 -17.95
N ALA A 135 16.87 -10.75 -18.44
CA ALA A 135 17.81 -11.84 -18.22
C ALA A 135 18.10 -12.09 -16.74
N ASP A 136 18.15 -11.01 -15.92
CA ASP A 136 18.40 -11.13 -14.48
C ASP A 136 17.22 -11.79 -13.77
N CYS A 137 15.98 -11.41 -14.12
CA CYS A 137 14.78 -12.04 -13.58
C CYS A 137 14.69 -13.51 -13.98
N GLN A 138 14.95 -13.85 -15.23
CA GLN A 138 14.93 -15.24 -15.71
C GLN A 138 16.02 -16.07 -15.05
N ARG A 139 17.21 -15.52 -14.85
CA ARG A 139 18.27 -16.17 -14.09
C ARG A 139 17.85 -16.43 -12.63
N ARG A 140 17.21 -15.46 -11.96
CA ARG A 140 16.69 -15.59 -10.61
C ARG A 140 15.62 -16.68 -10.52
N ILE A 141 14.68 -16.72 -11.46
CA ILE A 141 13.66 -17.77 -11.56
C ILE A 141 14.32 -19.15 -11.63
N ALA A 142 15.30 -19.32 -12.52
CA ALA A 142 16.01 -20.58 -12.66
C ALA A 142 16.81 -20.96 -11.40
N GLN A 143 17.52 -20.02 -10.79
CA GLN A 143 18.32 -20.24 -9.58
C GLN A 143 17.48 -20.63 -8.37
N GLN A 144 16.28 -20.09 -8.26
CA GLN A 144 15.37 -20.34 -7.15
C GLN A 144 14.36 -21.48 -7.45
N GLY A 145 14.42 -22.07 -8.64
CA GLY A 145 13.51 -23.16 -9.04
C GLY A 145 12.05 -22.71 -9.17
N LEU A 146 11.81 -21.43 -9.49
CA LEU A 146 10.49 -20.86 -9.61
C LEU A 146 9.86 -21.19 -10.97
N LYS A 147 8.52 -21.28 -11.02
CA LYS A 147 7.78 -21.62 -12.24
C LYS A 147 7.57 -20.43 -13.18
N GLY A 148 7.68 -19.18 -12.67
CA GLY A 148 7.45 -18.00 -13.48
C GLY A 148 7.51 -16.71 -12.67
N VAL A 149 7.04 -15.62 -13.31
CA VAL A 149 7.12 -14.27 -12.73
C VAL A 149 6.18 -14.05 -11.56
N GLU A 150 5.09 -14.82 -11.46
CA GLU A 150 4.18 -14.80 -10.31
C GLU A 150 4.88 -15.34 -9.05
N GLU A 151 5.57 -16.47 -9.18
CA GLU A 151 6.40 -16.99 -8.08
C GLU A 151 7.64 -16.11 -7.83
N LEU A 152 8.13 -15.35 -8.82
CA LEU A 152 9.20 -14.37 -8.62
C LEU A 152 8.72 -13.20 -7.73
N GLN A 153 7.49 -12.73 -7.90
CA GLN A 153 6.91 -11.74 -6.99
C GLN A 153 6.80 -12.30 -5.57
N SER A 154 6.22 -13.48 -5.43
CA SER A 154 6.12 -14.16 -4.13
C SER A 154 7.49 -14.34 -3.48
N TRP A 155 8.49 -14.77 -4.24
CA TRP A 155 9.87 -14.88 -3.74
C TRP A 155 10.40 -13.54 -3.22
N PHE A 156 10.19 -12.43 -3.96
CA PHE A 156 10.61 -11.10 -3.52
C PHE A 156 9.90 -10.70 -2.21
N ILE A 157 8.59 -10.89 -2.13
CA ILE A 157 7.80 -10.61 -0.92
C ILE A 157 8.34 -11.43 0.27
N HIS A 158 8.62 -12.72 0.07
CA HIS A 158 9.17 -13.57 1.13
C HIS A 158 10.59 -13.16 1.57
N GLU A 159 11.43 -12.64 0.66
CA GLU A 159 12.75 -12.10 1.00
C GLU A 159 12.62 -10.87 1.90
N MET A 160 11.68 -9.98 1.59
CA MET A 160 11.43 -8.81 2.41
C MET A 160 10.77 -9.17 3.74
N GLU A 161 9.84 -10.13 3.75
CA GLU A 161 9.23 -10.61 4.98
C GLU A 161 10.27 -11.24 5.94
N ARG A 162 11.19 -12.07 5.42
CA ARG A 162 12.30 -12.59 6.25
C ARG A 162 13.13 -11.47 6.86
N PHE A 163 13.37 -10.40 6.09
CA PHE A 163 14.07 -9.22 6.60
C PHE A 163 13.27 -8.52 7.71
N PHE A 164 11.96 -8.34 7.54
CA PHE A 164 11.09 -7.72 8.56
C PHE A 164 11.01 -8.58 9.82
N ASN A 165 10.81 -9.88 9.68
CA ASN A 165 10.77 -10.80 10.80
C ASN A 165 12.09 -10.81 11.60
N ALA A 166 13.23 -10.75 10.92
CA ALA A 166 14.55 -10.64 11.57
C ALA A 166 14.73 -9.31 12.35
N LYS A 167 13.95 -8.28 11.99
CA LYS A 167 13.88 -6.99 12.70
C LYS A 167 12.75 -6.93 13.74
N GLY A 168 12.07 -8.06 14.00
CA GLY A 168 10.95 -8.12 14.94
C GLY A 168 9.69 -7.40 14.44
N ARG A 169 9.51 -7.32 13.12
CA ARG A 169 8.34 -6.69 12.48
C ARG A 169 7.46 -7.72 11.79
N ARG A 170 6.17 -7.49 11.77
CA ARG A 170 5.16 -8.28 11.06
C ARG A 170 4.78 -7.55 9.77
N MET A 171 4.75 -8.28 8.68
CA MET A 171 4.43 -7.71 7.37
C MET A 171 2.92 -7.70 7.12
N ILE A 172 2.41 -6.59 6.62
CA ILE A 172 1.12 -6.48 5.94
C ILE A 172 1.40 -6.27 4.44
N GLY A 173 0.56 -6.81 3.56
CA GLY A 173 0.57 -6.49 2.14
C GLY A 173 -0.83 -6.55 1.55
N TRP A 174 -1.00 -5.87 0.42
CA TRP A 174 -2.24 -5.94 -0.36
C TRP A 174 -2.50 -7.38 -0.81
N ASP A 175 -3.74 -7.74 -1.10
CA ASP A 175 -4.11 -9.15 -1.32
C ASP A 175 -3.44 -9.82 -2.53
N GLU A 176 -2.74 -9.08 -3.39
CA GLU A 176 -1.89 -9.62 -4.43
C GLU A 176 -0.68 -10.41 -3.90
N ILE A 177 -0.29 -10.23 -2.64
CA ILE A 177 0.79 -11.06 -2.03
C ILE A 177 0.42 -12.54 -1.94
N ILE A 178 -0.85 -12.90 -2.13
CA ILE A 178 -1.32 -14.28 -2.21
C ILE A 178 -0.83 -14.96 -3.50
N GLU A 179 -0.69 -14.18 -4.57
CA GLU A 179 -0.32 -14.70 -5.89
C GLU A 179 1.09 -15.30 -5.87
N GLY A 180 1.21 -16.54 -6.33
CA GLY A 180 2.50 -17.27 -6.36
C GLY A 180 2.92 -17.90 -5.03
N GLY A 181 2.16 -17.71 -3.96
CA GLY A 181 2.34 -18.35 -2.66
C GLY A 181 2.39 -17.37 -1.50
N LEU A 182 1.57 -17.62 -0.50
CA LEU A 182 1.46 -16.81 0.71
C LEU A 182 2.28 -17.41 1.86
N SER A 183 3.01 -16.57 2.58
CA SER A 183 3.69 -17.00 3.80
C SER A 183 2.69 -17.12 4.98
N LYS A 184 3.08 -17.82 6.04
CA LYS A 184 2.22 -18.00 7.23
C LYS A 184 2.25 -16.84 8.22
N THR A 185 3.17 -15.89 8.06
CA THR A 185 3.39 -14.82 9.04
C THR A 185 2.94 -13.45 8.55
N SER A 186 2.58 -13.33 7.26
CA SER A 186 2.05 -12.10 6.68
C SER A 186 0.57 -11.91 7.00
N THR A 187 0.17 -10.65 7.13
CA THR A 187 -1.23 -10.23 7.19
C THR A 187 -1.66 -9.72 5.83
N VAL A 188 -2.82 -10.15 5.36
CA VAL A 188 -3.36 -9.78 4.06
C VAL A 188 -4.31 -8.59 4.22
N MET A 189 -4.09 -7.52 3.45
CA MET A 189 -5.03 -6.39 3.37
C MET A 189 -5.84 -6.53 2.09
N TRP A 190 -7.09 -6.97 2.23
CA TRP A 190 -7.95 -7.26 1.09
C TRP A 190 -8.66 -6.00 0.60
N TRP A 191 -8.35 -5.58 -0.63
CA TRP A 191 -8.92 -4.39 -1.26
C TRP A 191 -9.72 -4.70 -2.54
N ARG A 192 -9.35 -5.79 -3.25
CA ARG A 192 -9.95 -6.18 -4.52
C ARG A 192 -11.29 -6.88 -4.30
N ASN A 193 -12.39 -6.11 -4.18
CA ASN A 193 -13.73 -6.71 -4.05
C ASN A 193 -14.16 -7.52 -5.28
N TRP A 194 -13.47 -7.40 -6.41
CA TRP A 194 -13.61 -8.28 -7.57
C TRP A 194 -12.77 -9.57 -7.48
N ALA A 195 -11.97 -9.72 -6.46
CA ALA A 195 -11.24 -10.95 -6.12
C ALA A 195 -11.67 -11.47 -4.73
N PRO A 196 -12.96 -11.84 -4.56
CA PRO A 196 -13.50 -12.20 -3.24
C PRO A 196 -12.93 -13.51 -2.69
N GLN A 197 -12.29 -14.35 -3.54
CA GLN A 197 -11.62 -15.59 -3.13
C GLN A 197 -10.39 -15.35 -2.27
N SER A 198 -9.78 -14.17 -2.30
CA SER A 198 -8.58 -13.82 -1.51
C SER A 198 -8.80 -14.00 -0.02
N VAL A 199 -9.98 -13.63 0.49
CA VAL A 199 -10.31 -13.75 1.92
C VAL A 199 -10.42 -15.20 2.39
N PRO A 200 -11.25 -16.08 1.77
CA PRO A 200 -11.31 -17.47 2.19
C PRO A 200 -9.98 -18.21 1.96
N GLU A 201 -9.19 -17.86 0.96
CA GLU A 201 -7.88 -18.45 0.69
C GLU A 201 -6.89 -18.09 1.82
N ALA A 202 -6.72 -16.80 2.13
CA ALA A 202 -5.81 -16.35 3.19
C ALA A 202 -6.21 -16.92 4.56
N THR A 203 -7.49 -16.84 4.92
CA THR A 203 -7.98 -17.32 6.23
C THR A 203 -7.92 -18.84 6.36
N ALA A 204 -8.15 -19.59 5.28
CA ALA A 204 -7.95 -21.05 5.29
C ALA A 204 -6.48 -21.45 5.41
N HIS A 205 -5.56 -20.61 4.92
CA HIS A 205 -4.12 -20.80 5.10
C HIS A 205 -3.66 -20.43 6.53
N GLY A 206 -4.51 -19.73 7.31
CA GLY A 206 -4.24 -19.32 8.69
C GLY A 206 -3.67 -17.90 8.81
N ASN A 207 -3.78 -17.09 7.76
CA ASN A 207 -3.35 -15.69 7.77
C ASN A 207 -4.47 -14.78 8.27
N ASP A 208 -4.07 -13.76 9.01
CA ASP A 208 -4.95 -12.66 9.38
C ASP A 208 -5.27 -11.78 8.17
N VAL A 209 -6.49 -11.25 8.13
CA VAL A 209 -7.00 -10.40 7.05
C VAL A 209 -7.56 -9.10 7.62
N ILE A 210 -7.20 -7.99 6.99
CA ILE A 210 -7.82 -6.68 7.20
C ILE A 210 -8.68 -6.35 5.98
N TYR A 211 -9.94 -5.98 6.23
CA TYR A 211 -10.87 -5.62 5.16
C TYR A 211 -10.73 -4.14 4.78
N THR A 212 -10.47 -3.91 3.51
CA THR A 212 -10.47 -2.56 2.93
C THR A 212 -10.96 -2.57 1.47
N PRO A 213 -12.07 -3.30 1.15
CA PRO A 213 -12.53 -3.40 -0.23
C PRO A 213 -12.74 -2.03 -0.85
N ALA A 214 -12.33 -1.87 -2.11
CA ALA A 214 -12.38 -0.59 -2.82
C ALA A 214 -13.79 0.03 -2.80
N THR A 215 -14.82 -0.81 -2.84
CA THR A 215 -16.20 -0.40 -2.56
C THR A 215 -16.69 -1.16 -1.33
N PRO A 216 -17.08 -0.49 -0.23
CA PRO A 216 -17.27 0.95 -0.08
C PRO A 216 -16.15 1.70 0.70
N PHE A 217 -14.95 1.12 0.91
CA PHE A 217 -13.98 1.68 1.86
C PHE A 217 -12.90 2.59 1.24
N TYR A 218 -12.93 2.83 -0.08
CA TYR A 218 -12.10 3.86 -0.68
C TYR A 218 -12.82 5.20 -0.60
N PHE A 219 -12.54 5.96 0.45
CA PHE A 219 -13.14 7.28 0.70
C PHE A 219 -12.68 8.35 -0.29
N SER A 220 -11.69 8.07 -1.12
CA SER A 220 -11.35 8.85 -2.31
C SER A 220 -12.42 8.78 -3.41
N GLN A 221 -13.33 7.77 -3.36
CA GLN A 221 -14.47 7.66 -4.26
C GLN A 221 -15.62 8.59 -3.83
N ASN A 222 -16.48 8.94 -4.80
CA ASN A 222 -17.68 9.71 -4.53
C ASN A 222 -18.72 8.91 -3.70
N GLU A 223 -19.72 9.62 -3.18
CA GLU A 223 -20.74 9.04 -2.29
C GLU A 223 -21.59 7.93 -2.95
N GLU A 224 -21.77 7.96 -4.28
CA GLU A 224 -22.49 6.92 -4.99
C GLU A 224 -21.84 5.53 -4.86
N LYS A 225 -20.50 5.49 -4.85
CA LYS A 225 -19.71 4.26 -4.71
C LYS A 225 -19.33 3.93 -3.27
N SER A 226 -19.38 4.92 -2.38
CA SER A 226 -18.94 4.82 -0.99
C SER A 226 -19.81 5.68 -0.10
N SER A 227 -21.12 5.37 -0.02
CA SER A 227 -22.03 6.10 0.87
C SER A 227 -21.81 5.70 2.32
N MET A 228 -22.20 6.60 3.24
CA MET A 228 -22.16 6.33 4.68
C MET A 228 -22.96 5.05 5.03
N ARG A 229 -24.12 4.84 4.40
CA ARG A 229 -24.96 3.66 4.61
C ARG A 229 -24.28 2.37 4.17
N GLN A 230 -23.61 2.38 3.01
CA GLN A 230 -22.85 1.20 2.53
C GLN A 230 -21.70 0.84 3.46
N VAL A 231 -21.02 1.84 4.02
CA VAL A 231 -19.95 1.63 5.01
C VAL A 231 -20.54 1.05 6.30
N TYR A 232 -21.61 1.64 6.81
CA TYR A 232 -22.26 1.24 8.06
C TYR A 232 -22.80 -0.20 8.05
N ASP A 233 -23.49 -0.56 6.95
CA ASP A 233 -24.17 -1.85 6.82
C ASP A 233 -23.24 -2.97 6.30
N TYR A 234 -21.95 -2.71 6.11
CA TYR A 234 -21.04 -3.70 5.56
C TYR A 234 -20.92 -4.93 6.49
N ASP A 235 -20.95 -6.13 5.89
CA ASP A 235 -20.82 -7.39 6.64
C ASP A 235 -19.35 -7.82 6.73
N LEU A 236 -18.75 -7.68 7.91
CA LEU A 236 -17.38 -8.11 8.18
C LEU A 236 -17.25 -9.61 8.46
N ALA A 237 -18.37 -10.32 8.66
CA ALA A 237 -18.37 -11.72 9.04
C ALA A 237 -19.32 -12.57 8.19
N PRO A 238 -19.16 -12.60 6.86
CA PRO A 238 -20.11 -13.26 5.97
C PRO A 238 -20.29 -14.73 6.33
N ALA A 239 -21.54 -15.20 6.23
CA ALA A 239 -21.92 -16.58 6.58
C ALA A 239 -21.21 -17.64 5.72
N SER A 240 -20.67 -17.24 4.56
CA SER A 240 -19.85 -18.11 3.69
C SER A 240 -18.52 -18.55 4.32
N LEU A 241 -18.02 -17.81 5.31
CA LEU A 241 -16.80 -18.17 6.05
C LEU A 241 -17.14 -19.01 7.28
N SER A 242 -16.33 -20.02 7.56
CA SER A 242 -16.41 -20.78 8.83
C SER A 242 -16.09 -19.90 10.03
N ALA A 243 -16.46 -20.33 11.23
CA ALA A 243 -16.12 -19.61 12.46
C ALA A 243 -14.60 -19.45 12.64
N ALA A 244 -13.81 -20.47 12.27
CA ALA A 244 -12.36 -20.41 12.32
C ALA A 244 -11.79 -19.35 11.34
N GLN A 245 -12.31 -19.29 10.13
CA GLN A 245 -11.88 -18.29 9.15
C GLN A 245 -12.27 -16.86 9.57
N ARG A 246 -13.50 -16.68 10.12
CA ARG A 246 -13.92 -15.36 10.65
C ARG A 246 -13.04 -14.85 11.79
N ALA A 247 -12.46 -15.74 12.59
CA ALA A 247 -11.53 -15.37 13.66
C ALA A 247 -10.23 -14.73 13.14
N HIS A 248 -9.88 -14.94 11.89
CA HIS A 248 -8.75 -14.30 11.21
C HIS A 248 -9.07 -12.94 10.60
N ILE A 249 -10.31 -12.47 10.65
CA ILE A 249 -10.64 -11.10 10.22
C ILE A 249 -10.37 -10.19 11.42
N ILE A 250 -9.25 -9.50 11.41
CA ILE A 250 -8.74 -8.76 12.57
C ILE A 250 -9.09 -7.27 12.55
N GLY A 251 -9.62 -6.76 11.46
CA GLY A 251 -9.97 -5.35 11.37
C GLY A 251 -10.51 -4.92 10.02
N VAL A 252 -10.83 -3.64 9.97
CA VAL A 252 -11.31 -2.92 8.79
C VAL A 252 -10.57 -1.61 8.65
N GLN A 253 -10.35 -1.17 7.43
CA GLN A 253 -9.69 0.09 7.09
C GLN A 253 -10.45 0.81 5.98
N ALA A 254 -10.44 2.14 6.02
CA ALA A 254 -10.80 2.95 4.87
C ALA A 254 -9.56 3.65 4.29
N ASN A 255 -9.52 3.77 2.97
CA ASN A 255 -8.42 4.39 2.24
C ASN A 255 -8.84 5.74 1.68
N LEU A 256 -7.94 6.71 1.76
CA LEU A 256 -8.11 8.03 1.15
C LEU A 256 -6.90 8.33 0.28
N TRP A 257 -6.95 7.89 -0.97
CA TRP A 257 -5.93 8.16 -1.98
C TRP A 257 -5.95 9.63 -2.38
N ALA A 258 -4.78 10.23 -2.53
CA ALA A 258 -4.64 11.68 -2.54
C ALA A 258 -4.76 12.34 -3.93
N GLU A 259 -4.92 11.59 -5.01
CA GLU A 259 -4.97 12.12 -6.38
C GLU A 259 -6.05 13.19 -6.56
N GLY A 260 -7.21 13.01 -5.92
CA GLY A 260 -8.32 13.95 -5.94
C GLY A 260 -8.46 14.82 -4.68
N ILE A 261 -7.42 14.94 -3.84
CA ILE A 261 -7.46 15.62 -2.54
C ILE A 261 -6.48 16.80 -2.49
N PRO A 262 -6.79 17.92 -3.16
CA PRO A 262 -5.86 19.04 -3.28
C PRO A 262 -5.79 19.92 -2.02
N SER A 263 -6.68 19.74 -1.04
CA SER A 263 -6.77 20.60 0.14
C SER A 263 -7.25 19.88 1.38
N ARG A 264 -6.95 20.46 2.56
CA ARG A 264 -7.46 19.97 3.85
C ARG A 264 -9.00 19.94 3.90
N SER A 265 -9.66 20.96 3.37
CA SER A 265 -11.13 21.01 3.33
C SER A 265 -11.70 19.86 2.49
N ARG A 266 -11.09 19.56 1.34
CA ARG A 266 -11.47 18.39 0.52
C ARG A 266 -11.24 17.09 1.27
N MET A 267 -10.11 16.95 1.95
CA MET A 267 -9.82 15.77 2.78
C MET A 267 -10.90 15.57 3.85
N LEU A 268 -11.23 16.60 4.62
CA LEU A 268 -12.26 16.52 5.64
C LEU A 268 -13.65 16.20 5.06
N TYR A 269 -14.00 16.78 3.93
CA TYR A 269 -15.24 16.47 3.21
C TYR A 269 -15.30 15.00 2.77
N MET A 270 -14.19 14.43 2.32
CA MET A 270 -14.13 13.03 1.90
C MET A 270 -14.14 12.06 3.10
N TYR A 271 -13.59 12.46 4.24
CA TYR A 271 -13.63 11.64 5.46
C TYR A 271 -14.99 11.64 6.14
N PHE A 272 -15.55 12.83 6.36
CA PHE A 272 -16.76 12.99 7.17
C PHE A 272 -18.02 13.06 6.31
N PRO A 273 -19.14 12.42 6.73
CA PRO A 273 -19.29 11.67 8.00
C PRO A 273 -18.87 10.20 7.93
N ARG A 274 -18.45 9.68 6.77
CA ARG A 274 -18.21 8.25 6.51
C ARG A 274 -17.26 7.57 7.50
N ILE A 275 -16.27 8.30 8.01
CA ILE A 275 -15.33 7.75 9.01
C ILE A 275 -16.04 7.40 10.34
N LEU A 276 -17.14 8.07 10.68
CA LEU A 276 -17.94 7.75 11.87
C LEU A 276 -18.68 6.41 11.68
N ALA A 277 -19.23 6.17 10.50
CA ALA A 277 -19.84 4.88 10.13
C ALA A 277 -18.82 3.74 10.18
N LEU A 278 -17.59 3.98 9.69
CA LEU A 278 -16.51 2.99 9.79
C LEU A 278 -16.13 2.71 11.25
N ALA A 279 -16.04 3.75 12.07
CA ALA A 279 -15.74 3.58 13.49
C ALA A 279 -16.81 2.75 14.20
N GLU A 280 -18.08 3.00 13.92
CA GLU A 280 -19.17 2.20 14.49
C GLU A 280 -19.15 0.76 13.95
N LEU A 281 -18.93 0.55 12.67
CA LEU A 281 -18.76 -0.78 12.10
C LEU A 281 -17.64 -1.57 12.79
N ALA A 282 -16.53 -0.92 13.11
CA ALA A 282 -15.36 -1.56 13.71
C ALA A 282 -15.55 -1.87 15.22
N TRP A 283 -16.29 -1.05 15.95
CA TRP A 283 -16.35 -1.11 17.42
C TRP A 283 -17.68 -1.58 17.98
N THR A 284 -18.78 -1.51 17.21
CA THR A 284 -20.12 -1.86 17.68
C THR A 284 -20.50 -3.26 17.26
N GLN A 285 -21.01 -4.04 18.21
CA GLN A 285 -21.55 -5.37 17.90
C GLN A 285 -22.71 -5.25 16.91
N PRO A 286 -22.80 -6.11 15.87
CA PRO A 286 -23.84 -6.00 14.84
C PRO A 286 -25.27 -5.89 15.37
N ALA A 287 -25.58 -6.63 16.45
CA ALA A 287 -26.92 -6.60 17.08
C ALA A 287 -27.26 -5.30 17.81
N LYS A 288 -26.29 -4.40 17.98
CA LYS A 288 -26.45 -3.11 18.66
C LYS A 288 -26.38 -1.92 17.72
N LYS A 289 -26.15 -2.18 16.44
CA LYS A 289 -26.07 -1.13 15.42
C LYS A 289 -27.48 -0.64 15.08
N ASP A 290 -27.67 0.66 15.06
CA ASP A 290 -28.87 1.34 14.58
C ASP A 290 -28.43 2.56 13.77
N TYR A 291 -28.70 2.54 12.47
CA TYR A 291 -28.28 3.62 11.56
C TYR A 291 -29.13 4.87 11.70
N ASP A 292 -30.36 4.72 12.13
CA ASP A 292 -31.35 5.80 12.19
C ASP A 292 -31.33 6.55 13.53
N ASP A 293 -30.58 6.04 14.52
CA ASP A 293 -30.26 6.70 15.80
C ASP A 293 -29.02 7.57 15.69
#